data_f7474cb6e829735cbc5d6b6603e75373
#
_entry.id   f7474cb6e829735cbc5d6b6603e75373
#
_cell.length_a   1.000
_cell.length_b   1.000
_cell.length_c   1.000
_cell.angle_alpha   90.00
_cell.angle_beta   90.00
_cell.angle_gamma   90.00
#
_symmetry.space_group_name_H-M   'P 1'
#
loop_
_entity.id
_entity.type
_entity.pdbx_description
1 polymer ?
#
loop_
_entity_poly.entity_id
_entity_poly.type
_entity_poly.pdbx_seq_one_letter_code
_entity_poly.pdbx_strand_id
1 'polypeptide(L)'
;MASSGQLLKLVCLVAVMCCMAVGVPKAMAAVSCGQVVNSLTPCLSYVSNNGPLNPSCCTGVKSLYSMAQTTADRQSICNCLKQAVNGIPYTNANAGLAAGLPGKCGVNIPYKISPSTDCKASSERFLWKPAA
;
A
#
# COMPACT_ATOMS: atom_id res chain seq x y z
N MET A 1 -2.58 53.37 -20.41
CA MET A 1 -2.61 52.10 -21.16
C MET A 1 -1.52 51.22 -20.64
N ALA A 2 -1.86 50.12 -20.02
CA ALA A 2 -0.87 49.11 -19.64
C ALA A 2 -0.28 48.49 -20.90
N SER A 3 1.04 48.54 -21.04
CA SER A 3 1.71 47.94 -22.18
C SER A 3 1.42 46.43 -22.22
N SER A 4 1.32 45.83 -23.38
CA SER A 4 1.04 44.41 -23.57
C SER A 4 1.92 43.49 -22.69
N GLY A 5 3.15 43.91 -22.43
CA GLY A 5 4.08 43.18 -21.56
C GLY A 5 3.71 43.20 -20.10
N GLN A 6 3.06 44.24 -19.61
CA GLN A 6 2.60 44.34 -18.25
C GLN A 6 1.35 43.46 -18.03
N LEU A 7 0.44 43.43 -18.98
CA LEU A 7 -0.73 42.59 -18.95
C LEU A 7 -0.35 41.09 -18.96
N LEU A 8 0.62 40.73 -19.79
CA LEU A 8 1.15 39.36 -19.87
C LEU A 8 1.80 38.92 -18.55
N LYS A 9 2.55 39.82 -17.90
CA LYS A 9 3.14 39.53 -16.56
C LYS A 9 2.08 39.34 -15.50
N LEU A 10 1.04 40.15 -15.50
CA LEU A 10 -0.08 40.01 -14.57
C LEU A 10 -0.85 38.70 -14.77
N VAL A 11 -1.10 38.35 -16.04
CA VAL A 11 -1.79 37.07 -16.37
C VAL A 11 -0.93 35.88 -15.94
N CYS A 12 0.38 35.89 -16.15
CA CYS A 12 1.28 34.84 -15.69
C CYS A 12 1.33 34.74 -14.17
N LEU A 13 1.37 35.87 -13.45
CA LEU A 13 1.36 35.87 -11.99
C LEU A 13 0.06 35.34 -11.43
N VAL A 14 -1.08 35.69 -12.01
CA VAL A 14 -2.39 35.18 -11.62
C VAL A 14 -2.49 33.65 -11.90
N ALA A 15 -1.98 33.21 -13.05
CA ALA A 15 -1.94 31.78 -13.41
C ALA A 15 -1.07 30.98 -12.42
N VAL A 16 0.10 31.51 -12.05
CA VAL A 16 0.97 30.86 -11.06
C VAL A 16 0.33 30.84 -9.67
N MET A 17 -0.32 31.94 -9.27
CA MET A 17 -1.06 31.97 -8.00
C MET A 17 -2.25 31.02 -7.99
N CYS A 18 -2.97 30.87 -9.10
CA CYS A 18 -4.05 29.89 -9.22
C CYS A 18 -3.52 28.45 -9.16
N CYS A 19 -2.35 28.15 -9.75
CA CYS A 19 -1.72 26.84 -9.64
C CYS A 19 -1.27 26.51 -8.22
N MET A 20 -0.95 27.53 -7.42
CA MET A 20 -0.60 27.34 -6.00
C MET A 20 -1.85 27.21 -5.11
N ALA A 21 -2.96 27.81 -5.50
CA ALA A 21 -4.22 27.78 -4.74
C ALA A 21 -5.04 26.51 -5.04
N VAL A 22 -4.95 25.97 -6.24
CA VAL A 22 -5.35 24.60 -6.51
C VAL A 22 -4.22 23.74 -5.94
N GLY A 23 -4.30 23.44 -4.65
CA GLY A 23 -3.42 22.44 -4.07
C GLY A 23 -3.37 21.31 -5.08
N VAL A 24 -2.16 21.01 -5.60
CA VAL A 24 -1.93 19.79 -6.37
C VAL A 24 -2.74 18.74 -5.64
N PRO A 25 -3.75 18.09 -6.26
CA PRO A 25 -4.35 16.96 -5.58
C PRO A 25 -3.13 16.15 -5.18
N LYS A 26 -2.89 16.01 -3.89
CA LYS A 26 -1.98 14.99 -3.41
C LYS A 26 -2.50 13.78 -4.14
N ALA A 27 -1.88 13.43 -5.26
CA ALA A 27 -2.05 12.15 -5.86
C ALA A 27 -1.87 11.28 -4.63
N MET A 28 -2.98 10.80 -4.07
CA MET A 28 -2.99 9.98 -2.88
C MET A 28 -1.96 8.95 -3.22
N ALA A 29 -0.72 9.14 -2.71
CA ALA A 29 0.37 8.27 -3.05
C ALA A 29 -0.05 6.92 -2.47
N ALA A 30 -0.70 6.12 -3.32
CA ALA A 30 -1.01 4.75 -3.03
C ALA A 30 0.27 4.15 -2.44
N VAL A 31 0.15 3.37 -1.40
CA VAL A 31 1.30 2.76 -0.72
C VAL A 31 2.23 2.17 -1.77
N SER A 32 3.49 2.60 -1.80
CA SER A 32 4.43 2.16 -2.83
C SER A 32 4.86 0.72 -2.58
N CYS A 33 5.18 -0.02 -3.65
CA CYS A 33 5.70 -1.38 -3.53
C CYS A 33 7.00 -1.43 -2.73
N GLY A 34 7.84 -0.39 -2.82
CA GLY A 34 9.05 -0.28 -2.00
C GLY A 34 8.74 -0.28 -0.51
N GLN A 35 7.73 0.45 -0.08
CA GLN A 35 7.29 0.47 1.32
C GLN A 35 6.77 -0.90 1.76
N VAL A 36 5.98 -1.57 0.91
CA VAL A 36 5.46 -2.92 1.19
C VAL A 36 6.61 -3.91 1.38
N VAL A 37 7.55 -3.94 0.44
CA VAL A 37 8.70 -4.84 0.48
C VAL A 37 9.56 -4.58 1.72
N ASN A 38 9.91 -3.32 1.99
CA ASN A 38 10.71 -2.96 3.16
C ASN A 38 10.04 -3.37 4.47
N SER A 39 8.73 -3.19 4.58
CA SER A 39 7.97 -3.58 5.78
C SER A 39 7.96 -5.09 6.00
N LEU A 40 7.98 -5.87 4.94
CA LEU A 40 7.86 -7.34 4.99
C LEU A 40 9.20 -8.09 4.85
N THR A 41 10.31 -7.38 4.56
CA THR A 41 11.64 -8.01 4.49
C THR A 41 11.96 -8.83 5.75
N PRO A 42 11.69 -8.37 6.99
CA PRO A 42 11.92 -9.19 8.18
C PRO A 42 11.09 -10.47 8.26
N CYS A 43 10.05 -10.58 7.44
CA CYS A 43 9.18 -11.77 7.39
C CYS A 43 9.72 -12.89 6.49
N LEU A 44 10.69 -12.58 5.63
CA LEU A 44 11.13 -13.51 4.59
C LEU A 44 11.68 -14.82 5.14
N SER A 45 12.47 -14.79 6.20
CA SER A 45 13.02 -15.99 6.81
C SER A 45 11.92 -16.91 7.36
N TYR A 46 10.90 -16.33 7.95
CA TYR A 46 9.74 -17.09 8.45
C TYR A 46 8.94 -17.71 7.30
N VAL A 47 8.61 -16.93 6.29
CA VAL A 47 7.76 -17.39 5.18
C VAL A 47 8.51 -18.38 4.28
N SER A 48 9.79 -18.16 4.03
CA SER A 48 10.57 -18.99 3.11
C SER A 48 11.07 -20.30 3.73
N ASN A 49 11.49 -20.25 4.98
CA ASN A 49 12.23 -21.36 5.60
C ASN A 49 11.59 -21.85 6.91
N ASN A 50 10.40 -21.36 7.24
CA ASN A 50 9.75 -21.65 8.54
C ASN A 50 10.69 -21.33 9.73
N GLY A 51 11.48 -20.28 9.59
CA GLY A 51 12.34 -19.78 10.67
C GLY A 51 11.52 -19.16 11.81
N PRO A 52 12.20 -18.65 12.86
CA PRO A 52 11.51 -17.99 13.95
C PRO A 52 10.83 -16.71 13.46
N LEU A 53 9.65 -16.42 14.01
CA LEU A 53 8.93 -15.18 13.70
C LEU A 53 9.62 -14.00 14.39
N ASN A 54 10.23 -13.14 13.58
CA ASN A 54 10.91 -11.95 14.09
C ASN A 54 9.86 -10.89 14.52
N PRO A 55 10.01 -10.27 15.71
CA PRO A 55 9.14 -9.16 16.12
C PRO A 55 9.08 -8.01 15.11
N SER A 56 10.17 -7.75 14.40
CA SER A 56 10.20 -6.75 13.31
C SER A 56 9.27 -7.09 12.16
N CYS A 57 9.04 -8.37 11.90
CA CYS A 57 8.04 -8.82 10.92
C CYS A 57 6.64 -8.37 11.32
N CYS A 58 6.23 -8.62 12.55
CA CYS A 58 4.92 -8.20 13.05
C CYS A 58 4.78 -6.68 13.09
N THR A 59 5.84 -5.94 13.40
CA THR A 59 5.85 -4.48 13.29
C THR A 59 5.58 -4.04 11.86
N GLY A 60 6.22 -4.65 10.87
CA GLY A 60 6.00 -4.38 9.45
C GLY A 60 4.58 -4.70 9.00
N VAL A 61 4.03 -5.83 9.40
CA VAL A 61 2.64 -6.22 9.10
C VAL A 61 1.65 -5.22 9.69
N LYS A 62 1.83 -4.82 10.93
CA LYS A 62 0.98 -3.82 11.60
C LYS A 62 1.08 -2.45 10.92
N SER A 63 2.27 -2.07 10.49
CA SER A 63 2.50 -0.83 9.75
C SER A 63 1.74 -0.81 8.43
N LEU A 64 1.83 -1.88 7.64
CA LEU A 64 1.07 -2.02 6.39
C LEU A 64 -0.44 -1.98 6.64
N TYR A 65 -0.89 -2.64 7.68
CA TYR A 65 -2.29 -2.61 8.09
C TYR A 65 -2.76 -1.18 8.37
N SER A 66 -1.95 -0.40 9.08
CA SER A 66 -2.24 1.01 9.39
C SER A 66 -2.24 1.90 8.14
N MET A 67 -1.42 1.58 7.14
CA MET A 67 -1.37 2.31 5.87
C MET A 67 -2.52 1.97 4.92
N ALA A 68 -3.19 0.85 5.10
CA ALA A 68 -4.29 0.37 4.26
C ALA A 68 -5.62 1.08 4.57
N GLN A 69 -5.65 2.41 4.53
CA GLN A 69 -6.80 3.21 4.95
C GLN A 69 -7.86 3.34 3.87
N THR A 70 -7.43 3.44 2.62
CA THR A 70 -8.33 3.62 1.48
C THR A 70 -8.41 2.36 0.64
N THR A 71 -9.43 2.27 -0.21
CA THR A 71 -9.55 1.21 -1.20
C THR A 71 -8.32 1.17 -2.12
N ALA A 72 -7.83 2.35 -2.54
CA ALA A 72 -6.63 2.45 -3.37
C ALA A 72 -5.38 1.92 -2.67
N ASP A 73 -5.20 2.22 -1.39
CA ASP A 73 -4.08 1.71 -0.59
C ASP A 73 -4.12 0.18 -0.50
N ARG A 74 -5.28 -0.38 -0.19
CA ARG A 74 -5.48 -1.83 -0.10
C ARG A 74 -5.21 -2.54 -1.42
N GLN A 75 -5.67 -1.98 -2.53
CA GLN A 75 -5.40 -2.51 -3.87
C GLN A 75 -3.92 -2.45 -4.21
N SER A 76 -3.26 -1.35 -3.89
CA SER A 76 -1.81 -1.20 -4.11
C SER A 76 -1.00 -2.21 -3.32
N ILE A 77 -1.28 -2.37 -2.03
CA ILE A 77 -0.63 -3.38 -1.19
C ILE A 77 -0.87 -4.79 -1.75
N CYS A 78 -2.11 -5.13 -2.06
CA CYS A 78 -2.48 -6.42 -2.61
C CYS A 78 -1.74 -6.72 -3.92
N ASN A 79 -1.70 -5.78 -4.85
CA ASN A 79 -1.00 -5.92 -6.12
C ASN A 79 0.51 -6.08 -5.93
N CYS A 80 1.10 -5.33 -5.01
CA CYS A 80 2.51 -5.45 -4.67
C CYS A 80 2.85 -6.83 -4.09
N LEU A 81 2.01 -7.34 -3.21
CA LEU A 81 2.18 -8.68 -2.65
C LEU A 81 2.08 -9.77 -3.73
N LYS A 82 1.12 -9.64 -4.65
CA LYS A 82 1.02 -10.57 -5.78
C LYS A 82 2.25 -10.56 -6.68
N GLN A 83 2.79 -9.38 -6.97
CA GLN A 83 4.02 -9.26 -7.76
C GLN A 83 5.22 -9.87 -7.04
N ALA A 84 5.35 -9.62 -5.75
CA ALA A 84 6.43 -10.17 -4.93
C ALA A 84 6.37 -11.71 -4.91
N VAL A 85 5.20 -12.29 -4.77
CA VAL A 85 4.99 -13.75 -4.78
C VAL A 85 5.34 -14.36 -6.13
N ASN A 86 5.02 -13.70 -7.24
CA ASN A 86 5.33 -14.19 -8.59
C ASN A 86 6.83 -14.25 -8.86
N GLY A 87 7.64 -13.47 -8.16
CA GLY A 87 9.11 -13.47 -8.29
C GLY A 87 9.83 -14.46 -7.39
N ILE A 88 9.15 -15.18 -6.52
CA ILE A 88 9.74 -16.11 -5.55
C ILE A 88 9.26 -17.53 -5.84
N PRO A 89 10.13 -18.57 -5.75
CA PRO A 89 9.68 -19.94 -5.79
C PRO A 89 8.65 -20.19 -4.67
N TYR A 90 7.42 -20.42 -5.07
CA TYR A 90 6.30 -20.43 -4.14
C TYR A 90 5.78 -21.86 -3.98
N THR A 91 5.76 -22.35 -2.75
CA THR A 91 5.20 -23.64 -2.39
C THR A 91 3.91 -23.46 -1.58
N ASN A 92 3.07 -24.49 -1.53
CA ASN A 92 1.87 -24.47 -0.69
C ASN A 92 2.18 -24.24 0.79
N ALA A 93 3.35 -24.70 1.26
CA ALA A 93 3.80 -24.48 2.62
C ALA A 93 4.10 -22.99 2.88
N ASN A 94 4.80 -22.34 1.96
CA ASN A 94 5.06 -20.88 2.04
C ASN A 94 3.76 -20.09 2.00
N ALA A 95 2.79 -20.52 1.20
CA ALA A 95 1.46 -19.92 1.13
C ALA A 95 0.75 -19.95 2.49
N GLY A 96 0.78 -21.09 3.14
CA GLY A 96 0.18 -21.28 4.45
C GLY A 96 0.81 -20.39 5.51
N LEU A 97 2.14 -20.27 5.50
CA LEU A 97 2.87 -19.42 6.44
C LEU A 97 2.53 -17.94 6.20
N ALA A 98 2.51 -17.49 4.96
CA ALA A 98 2.16 -16.12 4.61
C ALA A 98 0.70 -15.79 4.98
N ALA A 99 -0.22 -16.70 4.69
CA ALA A 99 -1.64 -16.53 5.01
C ALA A 99 -1.92 -16.46 6.51
N GLY A 100 -1.16 -17.21 7.31
CA GLY A 100 -1.27 -17.22 8.77
C GLY A 100 -0.56 -16.04 9.47
N LEU A 101 0.29 -15.32 8.75
CA LEU A 101 1.14 -14.27 9.33
C LEU A 101 0.39 -13.13 10.02
N PRO A 102 -0.66 -12.55 9.40
CA PRO A 102 -1.44 -11.50 10.06
C PRO A 102 -2.04 -11.94 11.39
N GLY A 103 -2.62 -13.14 11.45
CA GLY A 103 -3.18 -13.71 12.67
C GLY A 103 -2.14 -13.88 13.76
N LYS A 104 -0.95 -14.36 13.41
CA LYS A 104 0.18 -14.48 14.35
C LYS A 104 0.67 -13.15 14.89
N CYS A 105 0.55 -12.09 14.10
CA CYS A 105 0.89 -10.71 14.49
C CYS A 105 -0.26 -9.97 15.17
N GLY A 106 -1.40 -10.63 15.41
CA GLY A 106 -2.56 -10.02 16.04
C GLY A 106 -3.34 -9.07 15.15
N VAL A 107 -3.21 -9.21 13.83
CA VAL A 107 -3.92 -8.40 12.83
C VAL A 107 -5.03 -9.25 12.23
N ASN A 108 -6.26 -8.78 12.27
CA ASN A 108 -7.39 -9.45 11.67
C ASN A 108 -7.61 -8.93 10.24
N ILE A 109 -7.21 -9.71 9.26
CA ILE A 109 -7.48 -9.45 7.85
C ILE A 109 -8.61 -10.40 7.42
N PRO A 110 -9.74 -9.88 6.95
CA PRO A 110 -10.92 -10.70 6.67
C PRO A 110 -10.86 -11.49 5.37
N TYR A 111 -9.75 -11.48 4.64
CA TYR A 111 -9.55 -12.25 3.41
C TYR A 111 -8.24 -13.03 3.44
N LYS A 112 -8.21 -14.14 2.71
CA LYS A 112 -6.98 -14.94 2.58
C LYS A 112 -5.99 -14.24 1.66
N ILE A 113 -4.76 -14.09 2.13
CA ILE A 113 -3.64 -13.69 1.29
C ILE A 113 -3.22 -14.91 0.45
N SER A 114 -3.49 -14.86 -0.82
CA SER A 114 -3.24 -15.94 -1.78
C SER A 114 -2.83 -15.35 -3.13
N PRO A 115 -1.98 -16.03 -3.92
CA PRO A 115 -1.67 -15.59 -5.28
C PRO A 115 -2.89 -15.50 -6.18
N SER A 116 -3.93 -16.26 -5.88
CA SER A 116 -5.21 -16.25 -6.61
C SER A 116 -6.19 -15.17 -6.12
N THR A 117 -5.82 -14.40 -5.10
CA THR A 117 -6.68 -13.34 -4.57
C THR A 117 -6.89 -12.25 -5.60
N ASP A 118 -8.15 -11.92 -5.88
CA ASP A 118 -8.49 -10.77 -6.70
C ASP A 118 -8.41 -9.49 -5.86
N CYS A 119 -7.38 -8.68 -6.13
CA CYS A 119 -7.14 -7.46 -5.39
C CYS A 119 -8.27 -6.43 -5.54
N LYS A 120 -8.94 -6.41 -6.67
CA LYS A 120 -10.08 -5.54 -6.91
C LYS A 120 -11.30 -5.97 -6.09
N ALA A 121 -11.66 -7.23 -6.14
CA ALA A 121 -12.78 -7.78 -5.38
C ALA A 121 -12.55 -7.74 -3.88
N SER A 122 -11.32 -7.95 -3.43
CA SER A 122 -10.94 -7.90 -2.01
C SER A 122 -11.16 -6.52 -1.41
N SER A 123 -10.90 -5.47 -2.16
CA SER A 123 -11.05 -4.10 -1.68
C SER A 123 -12.49 -3.61 -1.66
N GLU A 124 -13.34 -4.13 -2.55
CA GLU A 124 -14.76 -3.76 -2.63
C GLU A 124 -15.62 -4.50 -1.60
N ARG A 125 -15.33 -5.78 -1.36
CA ARG A 125 -16.10 -6.61 -0.43
C ARG A 125 -15.90 -6.24 1.03
N PHE A 126 -14.80 -5.62 1.34
CA PHE A 126 -14.52 -5.19 2.68
C PHE A 126 -14.69 -3.69 2.79
N LEU A 127 -15.91 -3.30 3.08
CA LEU A 127 -16.12 -2.15 3.91
C LEU A 127 -15.30 -2.39 5.18
N TRP A 128 -14.06 -1.98 5.10
CA TRP A 128 -13.19 -1.88 6.24
C TRP A 128 -13.89 -0.98 7.27
N LYS A 129 -14.66 -1.61 8.13
CA LYS A 129 -15.05 -0.92 9.34
C LYS A 129 -13.82 -0.95 10.23
N PRO A 130 -13.21 0.22 10.51
CA PRO A 130 -12.29 0.25 11.62
C PRO A 130 -13.06 -0.33 12.80
N ALA A 131 -12.50 -1.34 13.42
CA ALA A 131 -13.02 -1.84 14.66
C ALA A 131 -13.06 -0.65 15.63
N ALA A 132 -14.26 -0.23 15.93
CA ALA A 132 -14.45 0.80 16.93
C ALA A 132 -13.92 0.28 18.26
#